data_e7ebe063f16842eb401f23465a88532a
#
_entry.id   e7ebe063f16842eb401f23465a88532a
#
_cell.length_a   1.000
_cell.length_b   1.000
_cell.length_c   1.000
_cell.angle_alpha   90.00
_cell.angle_beta   90.00
_cell.angle_gamma   90.00
#
_symmetry.space_group_name_H-M   'P 1'
#
loop_
_entity.id
_entity.type
_entity.pdbx_description
1 polymer ?
#
loop_
_entity_poly.entity_id
_entity_poly.type
_entity_poly.pdbx_seq_one_letter_code
_entity_poly.pdbx_strand_id
1 'polypeptide(L)'
;MAAAGSRRRLTGDTGSRRHNSAMPASGDQLALFAGPPEDAERGLPSGWAYRTDFVSVAEEAELLAAIADLPLEEARYRGYVARRRVAHFGTDYDFGANQLLPAPPLPPAFQPLRARAAAWIGEPPEALGSALVAEYRPGVPLGWHRDVPDFETVVGVSLGGSARMRFRRYPPVRPKKADVLSLELAPRSAYLLRAEARWAWQHSIAPTPGLRYSITFRTRAATTRSARRSTEVASP
;
A
#
# COMPACT_ATOMS: atom_id res chain seq x y z
N MET A 1 64.12 37.50 -44.61
CA MET A 1 65.06 38.17 -43.69
C MET A 1 64.73 37.55 -42.31
N ALA A 2 65.53 36.63 -41.81
CA ALA A 2 66.63 36.82 -40.87
C ALA A 2 66.07 37.29 -39.51
N ALA A 3 66.36 36.76 -38.36
CA ALA A 3 67.32 35.87 -37.80
C ALA A 3 66.87 35.51 -36.40
N ALA A 4 67.00 34.31 -35.93
CA ALA A 4 68.12 33.75 -35.14
C ALA A 4 68.12 34.08 -33.66
N GLY A 5 68.14 33.10 -32.85
CA GLY A 5 68.94 32.86 -31.72
C GLY A 5 68.25 32.87 -30.35
N SER A 6 68.38 32.02 -29.46
CA SER A 6 69.47 31.25 -28.95
C SER A 6 69.01 30.32 -27.82
N ARG A 7 69.74 29.24 -27.70
CA ARG A 7 69.63 28.14 -26.71
C ARG A 7 69.88 28.58 -25.29
N ARG A 8 69.18 27.92 -24.29
CA ARG A 8 69.90 27.36 -23.12
C ARG A 8 69.13 26.21 -22.52
N ARG A 9 69.82 25.13 -22.30
CA ARG A 9 69.47 23.96 -21.48
C ARG A 9 69.65 24.29 -20.00
N LEU A 10 68.95 23.53 -19.16
CA LEU A 10 69.42 22.85 -17.95
C LEU A 10 68.24 22.16 -17.31
N THR A 11 68.19 20.87 -17.34
CA THR A 11 68.35 19.78 -16.35
C THR A 11 67.40 19.77 -15.16
N GLY A 12 66.64 18.71 -15.11
CA GLY A 12 66.44 17.80 -13.99
C GLY A 12 65.37 18.17 -12.97
N ASP A 13 64.33 17.43 -12.87
CA ASP A 13 64.20 16.50 -11.75
C ASP A 13 62.98 15.61 -11.91
N THR A 14 63.15 14.37 -11.57
CA THR A 14 62.15 13.29 -11.58
C THR A 14 61.32 13.36 -10.31
N GLY A 15 60.00 13.56 -10.47
CA GLY A 15 59.03 13.45 -9.38
C GLY A 15 57.76 12.75 -9.83
N SER A 16 57.79 11.42 -9.78
CA SER A 16 56.60 10.56 -9.96
C SER A 16 55.53 10.89 -8.93
N ARG A 17 54.51 11.63 -9.33
CA ARG A 17 53.26 11.71 -8.57
C ARG A 17 52.23 10.77 -9.20
N ARG A 18 52.02 9.67 -8.50
CA ARG A 18 50.88 8.76 -8.75
C ARG A 18 49.59 9.55 -8.56
N HIS A 19 48.87 9.80 -9.63
CA HIS A 19 47.48 10.26 -9.57
C HIS A 19 46.62 9.08 -9.14
N ASN A 20 46.22 9.13 -7.88
CA ASN A 20 45.19 8.25 -7.34
C ASN A 20 43.86 8.87 -7.76
N SER A 21 43.31 8.41 -8.89
CA SER A 21 41.94 8.76 -9.29
C SER A 21 40.99 7.98 -8.40
N ALA A 22 40.58 8.58 -7.31
CA ALA A 22 39.45 8.15 -6.54
C ALA A 22 38.19 8.39 -7.39
N MET A 23 37.51 7.33 -7.83
CA MET A 23 36.18 7.39 -8.39
C MET A 23 35.21 7.91 -7.31
N PRO A 24 34.29 8.82 -7.64
CA PRO A 24 33.26 9.19 -6.71
C PRO A 24 32.35 7.97 -6.51
N ALA A 25 32.21 7.52 -5.27
CA ALA A 25 31.24 6.53 -4.87
C ALA A 25 29.84 7.05 -5.24
N SER A 26 29.14 6.26 -6.03
CA SER A 26 27.76 6.52 -6.44
C SER A 26 26.85 6.64 -5.21
N GLY A 27 26.45 7.86 -4.88
CA GLY A 27 25.52 8.19 -3.80
C GLY A 27 24.06 7.79 -4.07
N ASP A 28 23.78 7.08 -5.18
CA ASP A 28 22.40 6.82 -5.63
C ASP A 28 21.78 5.50 -5.14
N GLN A 29 22.55 4.66 -4.43
CA GLN A 29 22.02 3.39 -3.95
C GLN A 29 21.36 3.43 -2.58
N LEU A 30 21.49 4.52 -1.81
CA LEU A 30 20.89 4.66 -0.48
C LEU A 30 19.49 5.27 -0.50
N ALA A 31 19.02 5.84 -1.60
CA ALA A 31 17.68 6.42 -1.72
C ALA A 31 16.55 5.38 -1.87
N LEU A 32 16.86 4.12 -2.17
CA LEU A 32 15.87 3.04 -2.34
C LEU A 32 15.29 2.51 -1.01
N PHE A 33 15.83 2.94 0.13
CA PHE A 33 15.39 2.52 1.47
C PHE A 33 14.93 3.70 2.35
N ALA A 34 14.77 4.89 1.80
CA ALA A 34 14.17 5.99 2.54
C ALA A 34 12.70 5.65 2.79
N GLY A 35 12.38 5.22 4.01
CA GLY A 35 11.02 5.16 4.52
C GLY A 35 10.39 6.56 4.50
N PRO A 36 9.06 6.68 4.65
CA PRO A 36 8.40 7.98 4.78
C PRO A 36 9.07 8.77 5.91
N PRO A 37 9.08 10.12 5.84
CA PRO A 37 9.70 10.94 6.87
C PRO A 37 9.15 10.55 8.25
N GLU A 38 10.05 10.29 9.20
CA GLU A 38 9.76 9.76 10.55
C GLU A 38 8.68 10.55 11.30
N ASP A 39 8.46 11.81 10.97
CA ASP A 39 7.45 12.67 11.60
C ASP A 39 6.00 12.34 11.17
N ALA A 40 5.79 11.71 10.00
CA ALA A 40 4.46 11.30 9.55
C ALA A 40 3.98 10.00 10.23
N GLU A 41 4.86 9.22 10.84
CA GLU A 41 4.55 7.94 11.49
C GLU A 41 4.32 8.08 13.01
N ARG A 42 4.63 9.24 13.62
CA ARG A 42 4.42 9.45 15.05
C ARG A 42 2.94 9.36 15.41
N GLY A 43 2.58 8.33 16.16
CA GLY A 43 1.23 8.08 16.65
C GLY A 43 0.39 7.12 15.81
N LEU A 44 0.89 6.65 14.66
CA LEU A 44 0.21 5.60 13.90
C LEU A 44 0.31 4.24 14.62
N PRO A 45 -0.70 3.35 14.44
CA PRO A 45 -0.73 2.08 15.15
C PRO A 45 0.41 1.15 14.73
N SER A 46 0.97 0.43 15.68
CA SER A 46 1.95 -0.63 15.41
C SER A 46 1.40 -1.63 14.38
N GLY A 47 2.24 -2.02 13.42
CA GLY A 47 1.83 -2.88 12.29
C GLY A 47 1.22 -2.14 11.11
N TRP A 48 1.18 -0.80 11.15
CA TRP A 48 1.01 0.05 9.98
C TRP A 48 2.35 0.22 9.26
N ALA A 49 2.30 0.24 7.93
CA ALA A 49 3.42 0.71 7.10
C ALA A 49 2.85 1.36 5.83
N TYR A 50 3.61 2.28 5.26
CA TYR A 50 3.24 3.01 4.05
C TYR A 50 4.43 3.12 3.10
N ARG A 51 4.18 3.02 1.80
CA ARG A 51 5.19 3.15 0.76
C ARG A 51 4.64 3.98 -0.40
N THR A 52 5.30 5.09 -0.70
CA THR A 52 5.07 5.87 -1.92
C THR A 52 5.68 5.15 -3.12
N ASP A 53 5.21 5.48 -4.31
CA ASP A 53 5.75 4.94 -5.58
C ASP A 53 5.91 3.41 -5.59
N PHE A 54 4.92 2.73 -5.00
CA PHE A 54 4.86 1.27 -4.94
C PHE A 54 4.70 0.66 -6.33
N VAL A 55 4.06 1.37 -7.24
CA VAL A 55 4.00 1.08 -8.67
C VAL A 55 4.45 2.30 -9.46
N SER A 56 5.07 2.07 -10.62
CA SER A 56 5.45 3.13 -11.56
C SER A 56 4.23 3.75 -12.25
N VAL A 57 4.43 4.88 -12.93
CA VAL A 57 3.39 5.52 -13.74
C VAL A 57 2.88 4.61 -14.86
N ALA A 58 3.79 3.86 -15.50
CA ALA A 58 3.43 2.91 -16.56
C ALA A 58 2.59 1.75 -16.03
N GLU A 59 3.01 1.14 -14.92
CA GLU A 59 2.25 0.07 -14.25
C GLU A 59 0.88 0.55 -13.77
N GLU A 60 0.79 1.78 -13.25
CA GLU A 60 -0.51 2.36 -12.88
C GLU A 60 -1.44 2.47 -14.08
N ALA A 61 -0.94 2.94 -15.24
CA ALA A 61 -1.74 3.05 -16.46
C ALA A 61 -2.25 1.67 -16.93
N GLU A 62 -1.41 0.64 -16.89
CA GLU A 62 -1.79 -0.75 -17.21
C GLU A 62 -2.84 -1.29 -16.24
N LEU A 63 -2.67 -1.06 -14.94
CA LEU A 63 -3.61 -1.49 -13.91
C LEU A 63 -4.97 -0.77 -14.06
N LEU A 64 -4.98 0.53 -14.34
CA LEU A 64 -6.20 1.30 -14.57
C LEU A 64 -6.94 0.84 -15.83
N ALA A 65 -6.22 0.50 -16.91
CA ALA A 65 -6.81 -0.10 -18.11
C ALA A 65 -7.44 -1.46 -17.79
N ALA A 66 -6.73 -2.33 -17.04
CA ALA A 66 -7.28 -3.61 -16.62
C ALA A 66 -8.51 -3.48 -15.69
N ILE A 67 -8.55 -2.45 -14.83
CA ILE A 67 -9.71 -2.17 -13.97
C ILE A 67 -10.93 -1.73 -14.79
N ALA A 68 -10.73 -1.00 -15.89
CA ALA A 68 -11.83 -0.55 -16.76
C ALA A 68 -12.63 -1.72 -17.36
N ASP A 69 -11.99 -2.87 -17.55
CA ASP A 69 -12.62 -4.08 -18.09
C ASP A 69 -13.30 -4.96 -17.02
N LEU A 70 -13.19 -4.59 -15.72
CA LEU A 70 -13.79 -5.38 -14.65
C LEU A 70 -15.29 -5.12 -14.50
N PRO A 71 -16.08 -6.14 -14.18
CA PRO A 71 -17.51 -6.01 -13.86
C PRO A 71 -17.68 -5.45 -12.44
N LEU A 72 -17.38 -4.18 -12.24
CA LEU A 72 -17.55 -3.53 -10.95
C LEU A 72 -19.03 -3.34 -10.62
N GLU A 73 -19.47 -3.87 -9.48
CA GLU A 73 -20.83 -3.77 -8.98
C GLU A 73 -20.89 -2.92 -7.70
N GLU A 74 -22.06 -2.37 -7.40
CA GLU A 74 -22.27 -1.64 -6.15
C GLU A 74 -22.06 -2.56 -4.94
N ALA A 75 -21.23 -2.14 -4.00
CA ALA A 75 -20.96 -2.94 -2.81
C ALA A 75 -22.21 -3.00 -1.91
N ARG A 76 -22.64 -4.21 -1.58
CA ARG A 76 -23.80 -4.46 -0.72
C ARG A 76 -23.35 -4.90 0.66
N TYR A 77 -24.01 -4.38 1.70
CA TYR A 77 -23.70 -4.69 3.09
C TYR A 77 -24.98 -4.69 3.93
N ARG A 78 -25.44 -5.88 4.38
CA ARG A 78 -26.62 -6.04 5.28
C ARG A 78 -27.82 -5.16 4.88
N GLY A 79 -28.21 -5.15 3.61
CA GLY A 79 -29.31 -4.35 3.10
C GLY A 79 -28.97 -2.88 2.76
N TYR A 80 -27.76 -2.43 3.04
CA TYR A 80 -27.25 -1.14 2.59
C TYR A 80 -26.45 -1.29 1.29
N VAL A 81 -26.74 -0.44 0.32
CA VAL A 81 -25.99 -0.34 -0.93
C VAL A 81 -25.00 0.82 -0.81
N ALA A 82 -23.71 0.51 -0.86
CA ALA A 82 -22.67 1.52 -0.81
C ALA A 82 -22.49 2.18 -2.18
N ARG A 83 -22.16 3.45 -2.20
CA ARG A 83 -21.93 4.23 -3.44
C ARG A 83 -20.63 3.84 -4.17
N ARG A 84 -19.73 3.08 -3.53
CA ARG A 84 -18.53 2.54 -4.19
C ARG A 84 -18.89 1.28 -4.97
N ARG A 85 -18.20 1.05 -6.10
CA ARG A 85 -18.31 -0.17 -6.86
C ARG A 85 -17.12 -1.07 -6.58
N VAL A 86 -17.32 -2.39 -6.58
CA VAL A 86 -16.31 -3.38 -6.22
C VAL A 86 -16.32 -4.59 -7.14
N ALA A 87 -15.17 -5.27 -7.23
CA ALA A 87 -15.06 -6.64 -7.74
C ALA A 87 -14.19 -7.46 -6.78
N HIS A 88 -14.63 -8.67 -6.45
CA HIS A 88 -13.98 -9.60 -5.53
C HIS A 88 -13.29 -10.72 -6.30
N PHE A 89 -12.11 -11.14 -5.84
CA PHE A 89 -11.32 -12.22 -6.45
C PHE A 89 -10.75 -13.16 -5.38
N GLY A 90 -10.71 -14.47 -5.72
CA GLY A 90 -10.29 -15.53 -4.82
C GLY A 90 -11.32 -15.83 -3.75
N THR A 91 -11.71 -14.82 -2.98
CA THR A 91 -12.80 -14.95 -1.99
C THR A 91 -13.66 -13.69 -1.94
N ASP A 92 -14.94 -13.88 -1.69
CA ASP A 92 -15.91 -12.86 -1.30
C ASP A 92 -16.37 -13.11 0.15
N TYR A 93 -17.12 -12.19 0.73
CA TYR A 93 -17.65 -12.33 2.09
C TYR A 93 -19.16 -12.08 2.11
N ASP A 94 -19.90 -13.13 2.47
CA ASP A 94 -21.34 -13.02 2.75
C ASP A 94 -21.57 -12.47 4.15
N PHE A 95 -21.97 -11.19 4.23
CA PHE A 95 -22.28 -10.52 5.48
C PHE A 95 -23.59 -10.98 6.12
N GLY A 96 -24.47 -11.65 5.38
CA GLY A 96 -25.70 -12.27 5.90
C GLY A 96 -25.40 -13.56 6.64
N ALA A 97 -24.60 -14.44 6.01
CA ALA A 97 -24.20 -15.73 6.58
C ALA A 97 -22.92 -15.64 7.43
N ASN A 98 -22.21 -14.49 7.45
CA ASN A 98 -20.91 -14.30 8.09
C ASN A 98 -19.85 -15.35 7.67
N GLN A 99 -19.74 -15.61 6.38
CA GLN A 99 -18.83 -16.62 5.84
C GLN A 99 -18.12 -16.17 4.57
N LEU A 100 -16.94 -16.73 4.35
CA LEU A 100 -16.21 -16.57 3.10
C LEU A 100 -16.82 -17.46 2.02
N LEU A 101 -17.06 -16.89 0.85
CA LEU A 101 -17.48 -17.58 -0.36
C LEU A 101 -16.35 -17.60 -1.39
N PRO A 102 -16.30 -18.59 -2.29
CA PRO A 102 -15.43 -18.54 -3.45
C PRO A 102 -15.78 -17.34 -4.35
N ALA A 103 -14.77 -16.71 -4.92
CA ALA A 103 -14.92 -15.68 -5.95
C ALA A 103 -14.04 -16.04 -7.16
N PRO A 104 -14.25 -15.43 -8.33
CA PRO A 104 -13.42 -15.66 -9.52
C PRO A 104 -11.92 -15.50 -9.21
N PRO A 105 -11.05 -16.20 -9.96
CA PRO A 105 -9.60 -16.04 -9.79
C PRO A 105 -9.17 -14.62 -10.13
N LEU A 106 -8.08 -14.16 -9.47
CA LEU A 106 -7.50 -12.86 -9.76
C LEU A 106 -7.02 -12.82 -11.23
N PRO A 107 -7.44 -11.83 -12.04
CA PRO A 107 -7.05 -11.73 -13.44
C PRO A 107 -5.52 -11.62 -13.62
N PRO A 108 -4.96 -12.13 -14.73
CA PRO A 108 -3.53 -12.14 -14.97
C PRO A 108 -2.84 -10.78 -14.85
N ALA A 109 -3.50 -9.69 -15.26
CA ALA A 109 -2.98 -8.33 -15.19
C ALA A 109 -2.63 -7.88 -13.75
N PHE A 110 -3.25 -8.46 -12.72
CA PHE A 110 -3.00 -8.10 -11.32
C PHE A 110 -2.00 -9.03 -10.62
N GLN A 111 -1.56 -10.12 -11.26
CA GLN A 111 -0.65 -11.09 -10.66
C GLN A 111 0.72 -10.48 -10.31
N PRO A 112 1.35 -9.64 -11.16
CA PRO A 112 2.62 -8.98 -10.80
C PRO A 112 2.50 -8.09 -9.56
N LEU A 113 1.37 -7.36 -9.43
CA LEU A 113 1.10 -6.54 -8.27
C LEU A 113 0.92 -7.38 -7.01
N ARG A 114 0.20 -8.52 -7.09
CA ARG A 114 0.06 -9.47 -5.98
C ARG A 114 1.41 -10.01 -5.53
N ALA A 115 2.27 -10.41 -6.46
CA ALA A 115 3.62 -10.90 -6.15
C ALA A 115 4.46 -9.83 -5.44
N ARG A 116 4.42 -8.58 -5.91
CA ARG A 116 5.11 -7.45 -5.25
C ARG A 116 4.57 -7.17 -3.85
N ALA A 117 3.26 -7.20 -3.67
CA ALA A 117 2.63 -7.01 -2.37
C ALA A 117 3.02 -8.14 -1.38
N ALA A 118 3.04 -9.38 -1.85
CA ALA A 118 3.48 -10.54 -1.07
C ALA A 118 4.96 -10.43 -0.67
N ALA A 119 5.83 -10.10 -1.60
CA ALA A 119 7.25 -9.87 -1.33
C ALA A 119 7.47 -8.76 -0.28
N TRP A 120 6.67 -7.67 -0.33
CA TRP A 120 6.78 -6.59 0.65
C TRP A 120 6.47 -7.03 2.09
N ILE A 121 5.56 -7.98 2.26
CA ILE A 121 5.19 -8.51 3.59
C ILE A 121 5.95 -9.79 3.99
N GLY A 122 6.84 -10.30 3.11
CA GLY A 122 7.63 -11.51 3.36
C GLY A 122 6.84 -12.80 3.20
N GLU A 123 5.80 -12.82 2.37
CA GLU A 123 4.93 -13.97 2.13
C GLU A 123 4.99 -14.44 0.67
N PRO A 124 4.67 -15.70 0.38
CA PRO A 124 4.48 -16.15 -1.00
C PRO A 124 3.20 -15.52 -1.60
N PRO A 125 3.15 -15.32 -2.95
CA PRO A 125 1.99 -14.69 -3.59
C PRO A 125 0.65 -15.36 -3.28
N GLU A 126 0.64 -16.67 -3.09
CA GLU A 126 -0.55 -17.49 -2.81
C GLU A 126 -1.14 -17.20 -1.42
N ALA A 127 -0.34 -16.71 -0.48
CA ALA A 127 -0.81 -16.29 0.84
C ALA A 127 -1.81 -15.11 0.74
N LEU A 128 -1.68 -14.26 -0.29
CA LEU A 128 -2.64 -13.21 -0.62
C LEU A 128 -3.79 -13.78 -1.46
N GLY A 129 -4.54 -14.70 -0.87
CA GLY A 129 -5.59 -15.47 -1.53
C GLY A 129 -6.90 -14.72 -1.78
N SER A 130 -7.05 -13.49 -1.26
CA SER A 130 -8.22 -12.64 -1.47
C SER A 130 -7.81 -11.30 -2.00
N ALA A 131 -8.49 -10.81 -3.02
CA ALA A 131 -8.31 -9.47 -3.55
C ALA A 131 -9.65 -8.76 -3.75
N LEU A 132 -9.66 -7.45 -3.50
CA LEU A 132 -10.80 -6.56 -3.71
C LEU A 132 -10.35 -5.35 -4.52
N VAL A 133 -10.92 -5.17 -5.69
CA VAL A 133 -10.82 -3.91 -6.46
C VAL A 133 -12.00 -3.04 -6.09
N ALA A 134 -11.76 -1.77 -5.73
CA ALA A 134 -12.81 -0.83 -5.37
C ALA A 134 -12.64 0.50 -6.09
N GLU A 135 -13.73 1.00 -6.67
CA GLU A 135 -13.85 2.31 -7.29
C GLU A 135 -14.50 3.30 -6.30
N TYR A 136 -13.86 4.43 -6.15
CA TYR A 136 -14.37 5.58 -5.40
C TYR A 136 -14.54 6.77 -6.35
N ARG A 137 -15.76 7.09 -6.73
CA ARG A 137 -16.07 8.31 -7.45
C ARG A 137 -15.91 9.53 -6.55
N PRO A 138 -15.79 10.76 -7.10
CA PRO A 138 -15.73 11.97 -6.28
C PRO A 138 -16.82 12.02 -5.22
N GLY A 139 -16.45 12.34 -3.99
CA GLY A 139 -17.36 12.41 -2.84
C GLY A 139 -17.78 11.07 -2.23
N VAL A 140 -17.27 9.94 -2.71
CA VAL A 140 -17.61 8.61 -2.16
C VAL A 140 -16.66 8.26 -1.01
N PRO A 141 -17.17 8.03 0.23
CA PRO A 141 -16.37 7.59 1.37
C PRO A 141 -16.40 6.08 1.54
N LEU A 142 -15.52 5.61 2.44
CA LEU A 142 -15.65 4.33 3.13
C LEU A 142 -15.80 4.57 4.63
N GLY A 143 -16.90 4.12 5.21
CA GLY A 143 -17.22 4.30 6.62
C GLY A 143 -16.20 3.63 7.56
N TRP A 144 -16.31 3.92 8.86
CA TRP A 144 -15.49 3.30 9.89
C TRP A 144 -15.73 1.80 9.97
N HIS A 145 -14.69 1.01 9.78
CA HIS A 145 -14.76 -0.44 9.81
C HIS A 145 -13.41 -1.06 10.23
N ARG A 146 -13.44 -2.33 10.48
CA ARG A 146 -12.29 -3.25 10.44
C ARG A 146 -12.61 -4.29 9.38
N ASP A 147 -11.58 -4.83 8.72
CA ASP A 147 -11.80 -5.97 7.84
C ASP A 147 -12.40 -7.14 8.63
N VAL A 148 -13.09 -8.05 7.94
CA VAL A 148 -13.69 -9.24 8.57
C VAL A 148 -12.62 -10.09 9.26
N PRO A 149 -12.97 -10.81 10.35
CA PRO A 149 -11.99 -11.50 11.18
C PRO A 149 -11.26 -12.64 10.47
N ASP A 150 -11.76 -13.06 9.32
CA ASP A 150 -11.18 -14.12 8.49
C ASP A 150 -9.86 -13.71 7.80
N PHE A 151 -9.51 -12.43 7.84
CA PHE A 151 -8.28 -11.90 7.25
C PHE A 151 -7.31 -11.40 8.32
N GLU A 152 -6.02 -11.73 8.18
CA GLU A 152 -4.96 -11.34 9.12
C GLU A 152 -4.22 -10.10 8.67
N THR A 153 -3.62 -10.14 7.48
CA THR A 153 -2.83 -9.03 6.91
C THR A 153 -3.56 -8.43 5.72
N VAL A 154 -3.54 -7.12 5.63
CA VAL A 154 -4.17 -6.36 4.55
C VAL A 154 -3.12 -5.46 3.88
N VAL A 155 -2.93 -5.62 2.58
CA VAL A 155 -2.11 -4.72 1.75
C VAL A 155 -3.04 -4.00 0.79
N GLY A 156 -3.11 -2.68 0.87
CA GLY A 156 -3.92 -1.87 -0.05
C GLY A 156 -3.04 -1.01 -0.95
N VAL A 157 -3.32 -1.02 -2.25
CA VAL A 157 -2.64 -0.18 -3.26
C VAL A 157 -3.63 0.88 -3.74
N SER A 158 -3.21 2.15 -3.77
CA SER A 158 -4.01 3.31 -4.17
C SER A 158 -3.63 3.73 -5.58
N LEU A 159 -4.61 3.92 -6.48
CA LEU A 159 -4.41 4.26 -7.88
C LEU A 159 -5.34 5.42 -8.29
N GLY A 160 -4.90 6.20 -9.29
CA GLY A 160 -5.65 7.30 -9.89
C GLY A 160 -5.61 8.56 -9.03
N GLY A 161 -6.51 8.68 -8.07
CA GLY A 161 -6.60 9.83 -7.17
C GLY A 161 -6.04 9.59 -5.78
N SER A 162 -5.80 10.68 -5.03
CA SER A 162 -5.45 10.60 -3.62
C SER A 162 -6.66 10.32 -2.73
N ALA A 163 -6.41 9.84 -1.51
CA ALA A 163 -7.45 9.67 -0.50
C ALA A 163 -6.93 9.96 0.91
N ARG A 164 -7.79 10.46 1.77
CA ARG A 164 -7.47 10.63 3.19
C ARG A 164 -7.95 9.41 3.96
N MET A 165 -7.00 8.60 4.44
CA MET A 165 -7.26 7.49 5.36
C MET A 165 -7.25 8.00 6.79
N ARG A 166 -8.18 7.48 7.61
CA ARG A 166 -8.33 7.88 9.00
C ARG A 166 -8.35 6.65 9.88
N PHE A 167 -7.78 6.75 11.08
CA PHE A 167 -7.73 5.71 12.09
C PHE A 167 -8.33 6.17 13.41
N ARG A 168 -8.97 5.27 14.12
CA ARG A 168 -9.39 5.45 15.52
C ARG A 168 -9.31 4.14 16.27
N ARG A 169 -9.10 4.20 17.57
CA ARG A 169 -9.09 3.02 18.43
C ARG A 169 -10.42 2.27 18.39
N TYR A 170 -10.35 0.94 18.56
CA TYR A 170 -11.53 0.07 18.65
C TYR A 170 -11.47 -0.72 19.98
N PRO A 171 -12.61 -0.87 20.70
CA PRO A 171 -13.91 -0.21 20.45
C PRO A 171 -13.80 1.30 20.69
N PRO A 172 -14.57 2.13 19.93
CA PRO A 172 -14.54 3.57 20.14
C PRO A 172 -15.31 3.93 21.43
N VAL A 173 -14.58 4.41 22.45
CA VAL A 173 -15.17 4.90 23.70
C VAL A 173 -15.20 6.41 23.63
N ARG A 174 -16.42 7.01 23.49
CA ARG A 174 -16.66 8.47 23.38
C ARG A 174 -15.64 9.15 22.44
N PRO A 175 -15.57 8.75 21.17
CA PRO A 175 -14.52 9.18 20.25
C PRO A 175 -14.59 10.70 20.02
N LYS A 176 -13.48 11.39 20.26
CA LYS A 176 -13.31 12.81 19.94
C LYS A 176 -12.61 12.94 18.58
N LYS A 177 -12.79 14.11 17.95
CA LYS A 177 -12.11 14.40 16.68
C LYS A 177 -10.57 14.36 16.84
N ALA A 178 -10.06 14.76 18.01
CA ALA A 178 -8.63 14.72 18.34
C ALA A 178 -8.06 13.29 18.44
N ASP A 179 -8.91 12.27 18.63
CA ASP A 179 -8.47 10.87 18.74
C ASP A 179 -8.36 10.20 17.34
N VAL A 180 -8.63 10.95 16.28
CA VAL A 180 -8.58 10.45 14.90
C VAL A 180 -7.27 10.83 14.27
N LEU A 181 -6.46 9.83 13.98
CA LEU A 181 -5.26 9.98 13.15
C LEU A 181 -5.67 10.02 11.68
N SER A 182 -4.99 10.82 10.88
CA SER A 182 -5.27 10.95 9.45
C SER A 182 -3.97 11.03 8.66
N LEU A 183 -3.96 10.35 7.53
CA LEU A 183 -2.84 10.42 6.57
C LEU A 183 -3.39 10.43 5.15
N GLU A 184 -2.60 10.93 4.22
CA GLU A 184 -2.92 10.92 2.82
C GLU A 184 -2.34 9.69 2.14
N LEU A 185 -3.15 8.99 1.36
CA LEU A 185 -2.75 7.92 0.45
C LEU A 185 -2.57 8.55 -0.93
N ALA A 186 -1.33 8.73 -1.36
CA ALA A 186 -1.02 9.23 -2.70
C ALA A 186 -1.41 8.18 -3.78
N PRO A 187 -1.62 8.58 -5.03
CA PRO A 187 -1.64 7.65 -6.14
C PRO A 187 -0.35 6.82 -6.19
N ARG A 188 -0.42 5.60 -6.66
CA ARG A 188 0.70 4.64 -6.77
C ARG A 188 1.34 4.23 -5.43
N SER A 189 0.71 4.56 -4.31
CA SER A 189 1.17 4.16 -2.99
C SER A 189 0.58 2.84 -2.53
N ALA A 190 1.23 2.21 -1.55
CA ALA A 190 0.71 1.05 -0.85
C ALA A 190 0.72 1.26 0.67
N TYR A 191 -0.23 0.64 1.36
CA TYR A 191 -0.26 0.58 2.82
C TYR A 191 -0.43 -0.85 3.31
N LEU A 192 0.05 -1.09 4.52
CA LEU A 192 -0.02 -2.36 5.22
C LEU A 192 -0.78 -2.20 6.53
N LEU A 193 -1.70 -3.13 6.81
CA LEU A 193 -2.34 -3.29 8.11
C LEU A 193 -2.08 -4.70 8.62
N ARG A 194 -1.39 -4.83 9.74
CA ARG A 194 -1.19 -6.09 10.47
C ARG A 194 -1.13 -5.82 11.97
N ALA A 195 -1.11 -6.85 12.79
CA ALA A 195 -0.99 -6.75 14.25
C ALA A 195 -1.99 -5.72 14.84
N GLU A 196 -1.52 -4.73 15.62
CA GLU A 196 -2.36 -3.74 16.29
C GLU A 196 -3.18 -2.90 15.30
N ALA A 197 -2.57 -2.41 14.21
CA ALA A 197 -3.25 -1.62 13.18
C ALA A 197 -4.45 -2.37 12.57
N ARG A 198 -4.35 -3.70 12.47
CA ARG A 198 -5.40 -4.57 11.93
C ARG A 198 -6.49 -4.89 12.95
N TRP A 199 -6.12 -5.10 14.22
CA TRP A 199 -7.03 -5.68 15.20
C TRP A 199 -7.59 -4.69 16.22
N ALA A 200 -6.79 -3.70 16.64
CA ALA A 200 -7.16 -2.75 17.68
C ALA A 200 -7.60 -1.38 17.15
N TRP A 201 -7.67 -1.21 15.81
CA TRP A 201 -8.07 0.05 15.20
C TRP A 201 -9.13 -0.16 14.12
N GLN A 202 -10.04 0.80 14.04
CA GLN A 202 -10.89 1.00 12.87
C GLN A 202 -10.20 1.97 11.92
N HIS A 203 -10.48 1.78 10.63
CA HIS A 203 -10.06 2.72 9.59
C HIS A 203 -11.24 3.15 8.71
N SER A 204 -11.07 4.25 8.01
CA SER A 204 -12.08 4.80 7.09
C SER A 204 -11.37 5.60 5.99
N ILE A 205 -12.05 5.79 4.86
CA ILE A 205 -11.64 6.73 3.81
C ILE A 205 -12.60 7.90 3.82
N ALA A 206 -12.07 9.12 3.93
CA ALA A 206 -12.87 10.33 3.77
C ALA A 206 -13.44 10.43 2.35
N PRO A 207 -14.48 11.25 2.08
CA PRO A 207 -14.93 11.51 0.73
C PRO A 207 -13.74 11.87 -0.18
N THR A 208 -13.58 11.13 -1.28
CA THR A 208 -12.44 11.32 -2.19
C THR A 208 -12.62 12.58 -3.04
N PRO A 209 -11.57 13.38 -3.27
CA PRO A 209 -11.68 14.60 -4.08
C PRO A 209 -11.87 14.30 -5.58
N GLY A 210 -11.34 13.15 -6.03
CA GLY A 210 -11.39 12.71 -7.42
C GLY A 210 -11.69 11.22 -7.54
N LEU A 211 -11.71 10.73 -8.77
CA LEU A 211 -11.83 9.29 -9.05
C LEU A 211 -10.58 8.59 -8.53
N ARG A 212 -10.80 7.59 -7.68
CA ARG A 212 -9.75 6.78 -7.08
C ARG A 212 -10.12 5.30 -7.18
N TYR A 213 -9.12 4.48 -7.42
CA TYR A 213 -9.24 3.04 -7.27
C TYR A 213 -8.35 2.53 -6.13
N SER A 214 -8.73 1.42 -5.53
CA SER A 214 -7.84 0.67 -4.65
C SER A 214 -7.91 -0.81 -4.96
N ILE A 215 -6.74 -1.47 -4.91
CA ILE A 215 -6.64 -2.92 -4.95
C ILE A 215 -6.16 -3.36 -3.58
N THR A 216 -6.97 -4.16 -2.89
CA THR A 216 -6.67 -4.61 -1.53
C THR A 216 -6.49 -6.12 -1.52
N PHE A 217 -5.29 -6.58 -1.15
CA PHE A 217 -4.95 -7.99 -0.98
C PHE A 217 -5.01 -8.38 0.49
N ARG A 218 -5.37 -9.64 0.78
CA ARG A 218 -5.52 -10.14 2.16
C ARG A 218 -4.98 -11.54 2.31
N THR A 219 -4.29 -11.79 3.43
CA THR A 219 -3.99 -13.15 3.88
C THR A 219 -5.12 -13.68 4.74
N ARG A 220 -5.29 -15.00 4.76
CA ARG A 220 -6.23 -15.65 5.69
C ARG A 220 -5.71 -15.59 7.12
N ALA A 221 -6.61 -15.36 8.08
CA ALA A 221 -6.32 -15.54 9.48
C ALA A 221 -6.20 -17.04 9.82
N ALA A 222 -5.29 -17.39 10.73
CA ALA A 222 -5.21 -18.76 11.23
C ALA A 222 -6.52 -19.15 11.94
N THR A 223 -7.00 -20.35 11.71
CA THR A 223 -8.31 -20.88 12.15
C THR A 223 -8.56 -20.73 13.66
N THR A 224 -7.51 -20.68 14.47
CA THR A 224 -7.58 -20.52 15.94
C THR A 224 -8.11 -19.15 16.39
N ARG A 225 -8.03 -18.11 15.59
CA ARG A 225 -8.60 -16.78 15.93
C ARG A 225 -10.08 -16.65 15.56
N SER A 226 -10.52 -17.33 14.54
CA SER A 226 -11.94 -17.35 14.11
C SER A 226 -12.81 -18.04 15.17
N ALA A 227 -12.35 -19.16 15.75
CA ALA A 227 -13.10 -19.92 16.75
C ALA A 227 -13.32 -19.19 18.08
N ARG A 228 -12.38 -18.33 18.52
CA ARG A 228 -12.52 -17.59 19.78
C ARG A 228 -13.57 -16.48 19.76
N ARG A 229 -14.02 -16.02 18.60
CA ARG A 229 -15.05 -14.99 18.49
C ARG A 229 -16.48 -15.53 18.46
N SER A 230 -16.66 -16.79 18.10
CA SER A 230 -17.99 -17.42 18.15
C SER A 230 -18.46 -17.65 19.59
N THR A 231 -17.52 -17.75 20.55
CA THR A 231 -17.81 -17.89 21.99
C THR A 231 -18.03 -16.55 22.71
N GLU A 232 -17.52 -15.44 22.19
CA GLU A 232 -17.62 -14.11 22.85
C GLU A 232 -18.93 -13.37 22.51
N VAL A 233 -19.66 -13.82 21.50
CA VAL A 233 -20.99 -13.29 21.10
C VAL A 233 -22.14 -14.08 21.77
N ALA A 234 -21.85 -15.19 22.46
CA ALA A 234 -22.83 -16.09 23.05
C ALA A 234 -22.92 -16.00 24.59
N SER A 235 -22.60 -14.84 25.19
CA SER A 235 -22.94 -14.60 26.60
C SER A 235 -23.91 -13.43 26.75
N PRO A 236 -25.02 -13.64 27.46
CA PRO A 236 -26.16 -12.73 27.56
C PRO A 236 -25.81 -11.41 28.25
#